data_ebecb533595af93427ca1fa22700ae13
#
_entry.id   ebecb533595af93427ca1fa22700ae13
#
_cell.length_a   1.000
_cell.length_b   1.000
_cell.length_c   1.000
_cell.angle_alpha   90.00
_cell.angle_beta   90.00
_cell.angle_gamma   90.00
#
_symmetry.space_group_name_H-M   'P 1'
#
loop_
_entity.id
_entity.type
_entity.pdbx_description
1 polymer ?
#
loop_
_entity_poly.entity_id
_entity_poly.type
_entity_poly.pdbx_seq_one_letter_code
_entity_poly.pdbx_strand_id
1 'polypeptide(L)'
;TKVTANSSPFVMIFHDLGESLAANVLNLVFLTAALSVYNSCVYSNSRMLYGLARQGNGPKALLKVDRRGVPYVALALSAATTAICVLVNYLMPGEALGLFMALVVSALVINWAMISYAHLKFRQAKAREGVQTRFKALLYPAGNWICLLFMIGILVIMAMTPGMAISVWLIPPWIIVLAIGYAVKNRLQKA
;
A
#
# COMPACT_ATOMS: atom_id res chain seq x y z
N THR A 1 8.03 25.15 19.84
CA THR A 1 9.05 24.60 18.96
C THR A 1 8.36 24.15 17.68
N LYS A 2 8.60 24.87 16.56
CA LYS A 2 8.05 24.53 15.25
C LYS A 2 8.80 23.32 14.74
N VAL A 3 8.17 22.15 14.76
CA VAL A 3 8.64 20.96 14.03
C VAL A 3 8.60 21.33 12.55
N THR A 4 9.76 21.68 12.00
CA THR A 4 9.88 21.85 10.56
C THR A 4 9.77 20.48 9.90
N ALA A 5 8.94 20.38 8.86
CA ALA A 5 8.63 19.14 8.14
C ALA A 5 9.86 18.41 7.54
N ASN A 6 11.04 19.00 7.66
CA ASN A 6 12.28 18.50 7.08
C ASN A 6 13.24 17.83 8.06
N SER A 7 12.89 17.66 9.34
CA SER A 7 13.78 17.07 10.33
C SER A 7 13.08 15.96 11.10
N SER A 8 13.74 14.80 11.24
CA SER A 8 13.21 13.75 12.10
C SER A 8 13.06 14.24 13.54
N PRO A 9 11.92 13.98 14.23
CA PRO A 9 11.72 14.39 15.63
C PRO A 9 12.86 13.92 16.55
N PHE A 10 13.42 12.76 16.30
CA PHE A 10 14.53 12.21 17.08
C PHE A 10 15.84 13.00 16.89
N VAL A 11 16.13 13.41 15.64
CA VAL A 11 17.33 14.22 15.35
C VAL A 11 17.21 15.60 16.02
N MET A 12 16.01 16.19 16.05
CA MET A 12 15.78 17.48 16.73
C MET A 12 16.00 17.37 18.23
N ILE A 13 15.52 16.30 18.89
CA ILE A 13 15.73 16.11 20.33
C ILE A 13 17.23 16.08 20.68
N PHE A 14 18.05 15.34 19.92
CA PHE A 14 19.48 15.25 20.19
C PHE A 14 20.23 16.53 19.83
N HIS A 15 19.79 17.24 18.79
CA HIS A 15 20.35 18.55 18.45
C HIS A 15 20.05 19.60 19.54
N ASP A 16 18.85 19.60 20.11
CA ASP A 16 18.46 20.50 21.20
C ASP A 16 19.18 20.18 22.53
N LEU A 17 19.66 18.95 22.69
CA LEU A 17 20.52 18.54 23.80
C LEU A 17 22.00 18.90 23.60
N GLY A 18 22.36 19.53 22.47
CA GLY A 18 23.74 19.92 22.15
C GLY A 18 24.65 18.80 21.65
N GLU A 19 24.10 17.60 21.44
CA GLU A 19 24.82 16.40 21.02
C GLU A 19 24.82 16.23 19.49
N SER A 20 25.59 17.04 18.79
CA SER A 20 25.65 17.04 17.31
C SER A 20 26.15 15.70 16.74
N LEU A 21 27.06 15.01 17.41
CA LEU A 21 27.55 13.70 17.00
C LEU A 21 26.43 12.65 17.03
N ALA A 22 25.67 12.60 18.10
CA ALA A 22 24.53 11.68 18.25
C ALA A 22 23.45 11.95 17.18
N ALA A 23 23.18 13.21 16.87
CA ALA A 23 22.24 13.58 15.81
C ALA A 23 22.69 13.08 14.42
N ASN A 24 23.98 13.20 14.10
CA ASN A 24 24.56 12.73 12.84
C ASN A 24 24.54 11.20 12.74
N VAL A 25 24.88 10.48 13.81
CA VAL A 25 24.79 9.02 13.87
C VAL A 25 23.35 8.55 13.67
N LEU A 26 22.39 9.19 14.33
CA LEU A 26 20.98 8.88 14.14
C LEU A 26 20.52 9.12 12.71
N ASN A 27 20.92 10.21 12.07
CA ASN A 27 20.61 10.46 10.66
C ASN A 27 21.13 9.34 9.76
N LEU A 28 22.35 8.85 10.00
CA LEU A 28 22.92 7.73 9.26
C LEU A 28 22.11 6.43 9.48
N VAL A 29 21.72 6.17 10.73
CA VAL A 29 20.88 5.01 11.08
C VAL A 29 19.52 5.10 10.39
N PHE A 30 18.86 6.25 10.41
CA PHE A 30 17.60 6.45 9.72
C PHE A 30 17.73 6.27 8.20
N LEU A 31 18.79 6.80 7.61
CA LEU A 31 19.05 6.65 6.18
C LEU A 31 19.22 5.17 5.79
N THR A 32 20.05 4.44 6.54
CA THR A 32 20.27 3.01 6.28
C THR A 32 19.03 2.18 6.51
N ALA A 33 18.23 2.48 7.55
CA ALA A 33 16.96 1.83 7.81
C ALA A 33 15.95 2.10 6.69
N ALA A 34 15.84 3.35 6.23
CA ALA A 34 14.95 3.72 5.12
C ALA A 34 15.33 3.01 3.82
N LEU A 35 16.63 2.93 3.49
CA LEU A 35 17.12 2.19 2.33
C LEU A 35 16.82 0.70 2.43
N SER A 36 16.97 0.10 3.61
CA SER A 36 16.63 -1.31 3.85
C SER A 36 15.14 -1.59 3.66
N VAL A 37 14.27 -0.75 4.23
CA VAL A 37 12.82 -0.85 4.06
C VAL A 37 12.43 -0.67 2.60
N TYR A 38 12.99 0.33 1.92
CA TYR A 38 12.76 0.58 0.51
C TYR A 38 13.13 -0.64 -0.35
N ASN A 39 14.30 -1.21 -0.14
CA ASN A 39 14.74 -2.42 -0.85
C ASN A 39 13.77 -3.59 -0.64
N SER A 40 13.30 -3.79 0.59
CA SER A 40 12.30 -4.82 0.92
C SER A 40 10.96 -4.58 0.22
N CYS A 41 10.51 -3.34 0.16
CA CYS A 41 9.28 -2.97 -0.55
C CYS A 41 9.39 -3.23 -2.06
N VAL A 42 10.49 -2.81 -2.69
CA VAL A 42 10.73 -3.02 -4.13
C VAL A 42 10.79 -4.51 -4.46
N TYR A 43 11.48 -5.29 -3.62
CA TYR A 43 11.53 -6.75 -3.75
C TYR A 43 10.13 -7.36 -3.66
N SER A 44 9.37 -7.04 -2.63
CA SER A 44 8.01 -7.57 -2.41
C SER A 44 7.07 -7.18 -3.54
N ASN A 45 7.05 -5.91 -3.95
CA ASN A 45 6.21 -5.42 -5.03
C ASN A 45 6.53 -6.12 -6.36
N SER A 46 7.80 -6.27 -6.70
CA SER A 46 8.20 -6.95 -7.94
C SER A 46 7.73 -8.41 -7.97
N ARG A 47 7.81 -9.10 -6.83
CA ARG A 47 7.31 -10.47 -6.68
C ARG A 47 5.80 -10.57 -6.76
N MET A 48 5.08 -9.62 -6.15
CA MET A 48 3.62 -9.56 -6.21
C MET A 48 3.14 -9.30 -7.65
N LEU A 49 3.74 -8.36 -8.37
CA LEU A 49 3.43 -8.08 -9.77
C LEU A 49 3.69 -9.29 -10.67
N TYR A 50 4.81 -9.99 -10.47
CA TYR A 50 5.11 -11.24 -11.17
C TYR A 50 4.06 -12.32 -10.85
N GLY A 51 3.71 -12.50 -9.57
CA GLY A 51 2.69 -13.47 -9.15
C GLY A 51 1.32 -13.18 -9.75
N LEU A 52 0.94 -11.91 -9.82
CA LEU A 52 -0.31 -11.45 -10.45
C LEU A 52 -0.35 -11.80 -11.95
N ALA A 53 0.77 -11.55 -12.65
CA ALA A 53 0.90 -11.89 -14.06
C ALA A 53 0.89 -13.41 -14.29
N ARG A 54 1.51 -14.19 -13.39
CA ARG A 54 1.50 -15.67 -13.45
C ARG A 54 0.10 -16.26 -13.28
N GLN A 55 -0.75 -15.61 -12.48
CA GLN A 55 -2.16 -15.98 -12.34
C GLN A 55 -3.04 -15.48 -13.49
N GLY A 56 -2.45 -14.86 -14.52
CA GLY A 56 -3.19 -14.27 -15.64
C GLY A 56 -3.91 -12.96 -15.29
N ASN A 57 -3.63 -12.36 -14.13
CA ASN A 57 -4.25 -11.11 -13.65
C ASN A 57 -3.42 -9.86 -13.94
N GLY A 58 -2.31 -10.00 -14.68
CA GLY A 58 -1.44 -8.89 -15.06
C GLY A 58 -0.88 -9.06 -16.47
N PRO A 59 -0.24 -8.01 -17.03
CA PRO A 59 0.39 -8.07 -18.35
C PRO A 59 1.47 -9.14 -18.42
N LYS A 60 1.52 -9.89 -19.52
CA LYS A 60 2.52 -10.95 -19.75
C LYS A 60 3.97 -10.43 -19.72
N ALA A 61 4.19 -9.14 -19.97
CA ALA A 61 5.49 -8.51 -19.88
C ALA A 61 6.14 -8.63 -18.48
N LEU A 62 5.32 -8.66 -17.42
CA LEU A 62 5.79 -8.81 -16.04
C LEU A 62 6.34 -10.21 -15.71
N LEU A 63 6.11 -11.20 -16.60
CA LEU A 63 6.64 -12.57 -16.46
C LEU A 63 8.11 -12.68 -16.89
N LYS A 64 8.66 -11.63 -17.52
CA LYS A 64 10.06 -11.67 -17.97
C LYS A 64 10.99 -11.65 -16.76
N VAL A 65 11.82 -12.70 -16.69
CA VAL A 65 12.85 -12.87 -15.65
C VAL A 65 14.24 -12.88 -16.27
N ASP A 66 15.21 -12.40 -15.50
CA ASP A 66 16.62 -12.54 -15.86
C ASP A 66 17.13 -13.95 -15.61
N ARG A 67 18.38 -14.26 -16.03
CA ARG A 67 19.07 -15.56 -15.81
C ARG A 67 19.10 -15.98 -14.34
N ARG A 68 19.03 -15.02 -13.42
CA ARG A 68 18.96 -15.22 -11.97
C ARG A 68 17.54 -15.41 -11.42
N GLY A 69 16.50 -15.44 -12.28
CA GLY A 69 15.10 -15.55 -11.87
C GLY A 69 14.50 -14.24 -11.29
N VAL A 70 15.15 -13.09 -11.50
CA VAL A 70 14.66 -11.79 -11.04
C VAL A 70 13.69 -11.22 -12.07
N PRO A 71 12.46 -10.83 -11.67
CA PRO A 71 11.47 -10.24 -12.58
C PRO A 71 11.83 -8.76 -12.87
N TYR A 72 12.76 -8.53 -13.80
CA TYR A 72 13.34 -7.23 -14.07
C TYR A 72 12.32 -6.18 -14.58
N VAL A 73 11.29 -6.60 -15.33
CA VAL A 73 10.23 -5.67 -15.80
C VAL A 73 9.38 -5.20 -14.61
N ALA A 74 9.02 -6.11 -13.71
CA ALA A 74 8.28 -5.75 -12.50
C ALA A 74 9.12 -4.87 -11.56
N LEU A 75 10.43 -5.14 -11.48
CA LEU A 75 11.38 -4.33 -10.74
C LEU A 75 11.50 -2.92 -11.33
N ALA A 76 11.63 -2.81 -12.65
CA ALA A 76 11.68 -1.52 -13.35
C ALA A 76 10.40 -0.71 -13.14
N LEU A 77 9.24 -1.36 -13.16
CA LEU A 77 7.95 -0.69 -12.88
C LEU A 77 7.90 -0.15 -11.45
N SER A 78 8.36 -0.92 -10.46
CA SER A 78 8.43 -0.48 -9.07
C SER A 78 9.40 0.71 -8.91
N ALA A 79 10.57 0.65 -9.56
CA ALA A 79 11.53 1.73 -9.56
C ALA A 79 10.99 3.01 -10.25
N ALA A 80 10.29 2.86 -11.38
CA ALA A 80 9.66 3.99 -12.07
C ALA A 80 8.59 4.66 -11.20
N THR A 81 7.77 3.89 -10.48
CA THR A 81 6.80 4.42 -9.52
C THR A 81 7.49 5.24 -8.43
N THR A 82 8.59 4.73 -7.90
CA THR A 82 9.39 5.49 -6.91
C THR A 82 9.96 6.77 -7.49
N ALA A 83 10.49 6.71 -8.72
CA ALA A 83 11.00 7.91 -9.40
C ALA A 83 9.92 8.99 -9.56
N ILE A 84 8.69 8.58 -9.88
CA ILE A 84 7.53 9.50 -9.93
C ILE A 84 7.26 10.10 -8.54
N CYS A 85 7.28 9.31 -7.48
CA CYS A 85 7.09 9.81 -6.12
C CYS A 85 8.19 10.83 -5.73
N VAL A 86 9.45 10.55 -6.09
CA VAL A 86 10.56 11.48 -5.86
C VAL A 86 10.36 12.78 -6.63
N LEU A 87 9.92 12.70 -7.90
CA LEU A 87 9.62 13.86 -8.71
C LEU A 87 8.50 14.71 -8.12
N VAL A 88 7.41 14.08 -7.67
CA VAL A 88 6.29 14.78 -7.00
C VAL A 88 6.78 15.47 -5.73
N ASN A 89 7.62 14.80 -4.94
CA ASN A 89 8.20 15.40 -3.74
C ASN A 89 9.11 16.60 -4.05
N TYR A 90 9.81 16.56 -5.18
CA TYR A 90 10.63 17.66 -5.65
C TYR A 90 9.79 18.87 -6.11
N LEU A 91 8.66 18.60 -6.78
CA LEU A 91 7.77 19.65 -7.31
C LEU A 91 6.88 20.28 -6.21
N MET A 92 6.55 19.51 -5.17
CA MET A 92 5.65 19.93 -4.07
C MET A 92 6.31 19.70 -2.70
N PRO A 93 7.42 20.36 -2.39
CA PRO A 93 8.14 20.17 -1.15
C PRO A 93 7.26 20.61 0.03
N GLY A 94 7.14 19.75 1.03
CA GLY A 94 6.34 19.99 2.24
C GLY A 94 4.89 19.47 2.18
N GLU A 95 4.29 19.29 1.01
CA GLU A 95 2.92 18.74 0.88
C GLU A 95 2.94 17.26 0.47
N ALA A 96 3.91 16.85 -0.34
CA ALA A 96 3.99 15.51 -0.91
C ALA A 96 4.01 14.40 0.15
N LEU A 97 4.74 14.61 1.26
CA LEU A 97 4.80 13.63 2.35
C LEU A 97 3.42 13.38 2.96
N GLY A 98 2.67 14.44 3.26
CA GLY A 98 1.32 14.34 3.80
C GLY A 98 0.38 13.62 2.84
N LEU A 99 0.46 13.95 1.54
CA LEU A 99 -0.32 13.30 0.49
C LEU A 99 0.00 11.80 0.38
N PHE A 100 1.29 11.43 0.33
CA PHE A 100 1.68 10.03 0.25
C PHE A 100 1.28 9.24 1.50
N MET A 101 1.44 9.81 2.69
CA MET A 101 1.00 9.17 3.94
C MET A 101 -0.51 8.92 3.93
N ALA A 102 -1.31 9.90 3.51
CA ALA A 102 -2.75 9.76 3.42
C ALA A 102 -3.17 8.70 2.36
N LEU A 103 -2.49 8.65 1.20
CA LEU A 103 -2.72 7.61 0.18
C LEU A 103 -2.39 6.21 0.70
N VAL A 104 -1.27 6.05 1.41
CA VAL A 104 -0.87 4.77 2.02
C VAL A 104 -1.91 4.30 3.04
N VAL A 105 -2.36 5.18 3.93
CA VAL A 105 -3.38 4.82 4.93
C VAL A 105 -4.69 4.42 4.25
N SER A 106 -5.15 5.17 3.24
CA SER A 106 -6.36 4.81 2.48
C SER A 106 -6.24 3.46 1.80
N ALA A 107 -5.10 3.18 1.16
CA ALA A 107 -4.84 1.89 0.52
C ALA A 107 -4.82 0.73 1.52
N LEU A 108 -4.24 0.92 2.71
CA LEU A 108 -4.23 -0.06 3.78
C LEU A 108 -5.65 -0.35 4.27
N VAL A 109 -6.45 0.68 4.54
CA VAL A 109 -7.84 0.52 4.99
C VAL A 109 -8.67 -0.27 3.97
N ILE A 110 -8.54 0.06 2.67
CA ILE A 110 -9.21 -0.69 1.61
C ILE A 110 -8.75 -2.15 1.57
N ASN A 111 -7.45 -2.38 1.66
CA ASN A 111 -6.90 -3.75 1.65
C ASN A 111 -7.46 -4.59 2.80
N TRP A 112 -7.51 -4.05 4.01
CA TRP A 112 -8.09 -4.73 5.17
C TRP A 112 -9.59 -4.97 5.02
N ALA A 113 -10.33 -4.00 4.45
CA ALA A 113 -11.75 -4.17 4.15
C ALA A 113 -11.97 -5.29 3.13
N MET A 114 -11.15 -5.35 2.07
CA MET A 114 -11.20 -6.41 1.07
C MET A 114 -10.89 -7.78 1.66
N ILE A 115 -9.90 -7.91 2.54
CA ILE A 115 -9.57 -9.15 3.25
C ILE A 115 -10.78 -9.61 4.08
N SER A 116 -11.39 -8.70 4.85
CA SER A 116 -12.56 -9.01 5.67
C SER A 116 -13.76 -9.45 4.84
N TYR A 117 -14.01 -8.76 3.72
CA TYR A 117 -15.06 -9.11 2.77
C TYR A 117 -14.81 -10.45 2.06
N ALA A 118 -13.57 -10.68 1.62
CA ALA A 118 -13.18 -11.95 0.99
C ALA A 118 -13.37 -13.12 1.96
N HIS A 119 -13.05 -12.95 3.23
CA HIS A 119 -13.29 -13.96 4.26
C HIS A 119 -14.80 -14.27 4.42
N LEU A 120 -15.67 -13.24 4.42
CA LEU A 120 -17.13 -13.45 4.45
C LEU A 120 -17.59 -14.28 3.25
N LYS A 121 -17.16 -13.91 2.04
CA LYS A 121 -17.54 -14.63 0.81
C LYS A 121 -17.01 -16.06 0.77
N PHE A 122 -15.78 -16.27 1.20
CA PHE A 122 -15.18 -17.59 1.30
C PHE A 122 -15.98 -18.50 2.23
N ARG A 123 -16.35 -18.01 3.40
CA ARG A 123 -17.13 -18.78 4.38
C ARG A 123 -18.53 -19.09 3.86
N GLN A 124 -19.19 -18.16 3.20
CA GLN A 124 -20.48 -18.37 2.57
C GLN A 124 -20.41 -19.44 1.45
N ALA A 125 -19.36 -19.39 0.62
CA ALA A 125 -19.14 -20.37 -0.44
C ALA A 125 -18.96 -21.79 0.16
N LYS A 126 -18.08 -21.91 1.17
CA LYS A 126 -17.85 -23.21 1.83
C LYS A 126 -19.07 -23.76 2.55
N ALA A 127 -19.88 -22.91 3.16
CA ALA A 127 -21.15 -23.32 3.78
C ALA A 127 -22.14 -23.85 2.71
N ARG A 128 -22.18 -23.26 1.51
CA ARG A 128 -23.00 -23.76 0.39
C ARG A 128 -22.53 -25.11 -0.14
N GLU A 129 -21.22 -25.37 -0.11
CA GLU A 129 -20.62 -26.66 -0.47
C GLU A 129 -20.77 -27.73 0.61
N GLY A 130 -21.37 -27.43 1.78
CA GLY A 130 -21.49 -28.34 2.92
C GLY A 130 -20.18 -28.62 3.64
N VAL A 131 -19.09 -27.92 3.28
CA VAL A 131 -17.75 -28.13 3.85
C VAL A 131 -17.58 -27.30 5.09
N GLN A 132 -17.36 -27.95 6.25
CA GLN A 132 -16.98 -27.24 7.47
C GLN A 132 -15.50 -26.88 7.43
N THR A 133 -15.19 -25.58 7.56
CA THR A 133 -13.82 -25.12 7.68
C THR A 133 -13.22 -25.47 9.03
N ARG A 134 -12.03 -26.08 9.04
CA ARG A 134 -11.33 -26.56 10.24
C ARG A 134 -11.03 -25.41 11.23
N PHE A 135 -10.79 -24.21 10.72
CA PHE A 135 -10.51 -23.01 11.51
C PHE A 135 -11.77 -22.14 11.58
N LYS A 136 -12.30 -21.95 12.77
CA LYS A 136 -13.46 -21.08 13.00
C LYS A 136 -12.96 -19.70 13.44
N ALA A 137 -13.28 -18.65 12.67
CA ALA A 137 -12.99 -17.28 13.11
C ALA A 137 -13.85 -16.92 14.32
N LEU A 138 -13.24 -16.25 15.28
CA LEU A 138 -13.94 -15.75 16.47
C LEU A 138 -15.06 -14.79 16.04
N LEU A 139 -16.24 -14.90 16.65
CA LEU A 139 -17.39 -14.01 16.40
C LEU A 139 -17.87 -13.95 14.93
N TYR A 140 -17.63 -14.99 14.13
CA TYR A 140 -18.19 -15.01 12.77
C TYR A 140 -19.73 -15.13 12.81
N PRO A 141 -20.50 -14.37 11.96
CA PRO A 141 -20.09 -13.34 10.99
C PRO A 141 -19.99 -11.92 11.58
N ALA A 142 -20.40 -11.71 12.82
CA ALA A 142 -20.46 -10.39 13.46
C ALA A 142 -19.10 -9.66 13.46
N GLY A 143 -18.01 -10.38 13.77
CA GLY A 143 -16.65 -9.81 13.78
C GLY A 143 -16.25 -9.19 12.44
N ASN A 144 -16.61 -9.81 11.31
CA ASN A 144 -16.34 -9.27 10.00
C ASN A 144 -17.14 -7.97 9.72
N TRP A 145 -18.41 -7.93 10.13
CA TRP A 145 -19.23 -6.73 9.97
C TRP A 145 -18.74 -5.56 10.84
N ILE A 146 -18.36 -5.84 12.08
CA ILE A 146 -17.76 -4.83 12.98
C ILE A 146 -16.47 -4.29 12.35
N CYS A 147 -15.62 -5.17 11.83
CA CYS A 147 -14.39 -4.77 11.16
C CYS A 147 -14.67 -3.85 9.94
N LEU A 148 -15.63 -4.22 9.09
CA LEU A 148 -16.01 -3.42 7.92
C LEU A 148 -16.58 -2.06 8.34
N LEU A 149 -17.45 -2.01 9.34
CA LEU A 149 -18.00 -0.75 9.87
C LEU A 149 -16.89 0.15 10.42
N PHE A 150 -15.94 -0.42 11.15
CA PHE A 150 -14.79 0.32 11.66
C PHE A 150 -13.93 0.90 10.52
N MET A 151 -13.68 0.14 9.45
CA MET A 151 -12.94 0.62 8.28
C MET A 151 -13.67 1.76 7.57
N ILE A 152 -15.00 1.67 7.43
CA ILE A 152 -15.83 2.76 6.91
C ILE A 152 -15.72 4.00 7.81
N GLY A 153 -15.80 3.81 9.13
CA GLY A 153 -15.63 4.90 10.11
C GLY A 153 -14.28 5.62 9.94
N ILE A 154 -13.18 4.87 9.76
CA ILE A 154 -11.86 5.46 9.49
C ILE A 154 -11.89 6.31 8.22
N LEU A 155 -12.46 5.80 7.13
CA LEU A 155 -12.55 6.55 5.86
C LEU A 155 -13.39 7.83 6.00
N VAL A 156 -14.48 7.78 6.77
CA VAL A 156 -15.30 8.97 7.08
C VAL A 156 -14.48 10.01 7.85
N ILE A 157 -13.78 9.60 8.88
CA ILE A 157 -12.91 10.51 9.66
C ILE A 157 -11.83 11.12 8.77
N MET A 158 -11.19 10.32 7.91
CA MET A 158 -10.19 10.81 6.96
C MET A 158 -10.79 11.82 5.96
N ALA A 159 -12.01 11.58 5.47
CA ALA A 159 -12.71 12.50 4.57
C ALA A 159 -13.02 13.85 5.24
N MET A 160 -13.23 13.85 6.56
CA MET A 160 -13.51 15.07 7.35
C MET A 160 -12.22 15.77 7.81
N THR A 161 -11.06 15.13 7.71
CA THR A 161 -9.79 15.67 8.17
C THR A 161 -9.11 16.47 7.06
N PRO A 162 -8.82 17.77 7.28
CA PRO A 162 -8.09 18.58 6.30
C PRO A 162 -6.74 17.96 5.97
N GLY A 163 -6.40 17.92 4.68
CA GLY A 163 -5.16 17.31 4.16
C GLY A 163 -5.24 15.79 3.92
N MET A 164 -6.21 15.07 4.48
CA MET A 164 -6.42 13.64 4.23
C MET A 164 -7.60 13.36 3.29
N ALA A 165 -8.52 14.30 3.15
CA ALA A 165 -9.75 14.14 2.35
C ALA A 165 -9.46 13.76 0.89
N ILE A 166 -8.42 14.32 0.28
CA ILE A 166 -8.03 14.06 -1.12
C ILE A 166 -7.77 12.57 -1.38
N SER A 167 -7.20 11.85 -0.40
CA SER A 167 -6.90 10.43 -0.52
C SER A 167 -8.17 9.58 -0.61
N VAL A 168 -9.20 9.97 0.14
CA VAL A 168 -10.49 9.29 0.12
C VAL A 168 -11.21 9.55 -1.20
N TRP A 169 -11.14 10.78 -1.72
CA TRP A 169 -11.72 11.14 -3.01
C TRP A 169 -11.01 10.49 -4.20
N LEU A 170 -9.77 10.07 -4.05
CA LEU A 170 -9.03 9.31 -5.08
C LEU A 170 -9.42 7.82 -5.12
N ILE A 171 -10.12 7.30 -4.11
CA ILE A 171 -10.55 5.89 -4.07
C ILE A 171 -11.51 5.52 -5.22
N PRO A 172 -12.63 6.25 -5.45
CA PRO A 172 -13.55 5.92 -6.52
C PRO A 172 -12.90 5.90 -7.91
N PRO A 173 -12.13 6.93 -8.34
CA PRO A 173 -11.41 6.88 -9.62
C PRO A 173 -10.47 5.68 -9.72
N TRP A 174 -9.76 5.34 -8.65
CA TRP A 174 -8.89 4.19 -8.61
C TRP A 174 -9.63 2.87 -8.83
N ILE A 175 -10.77 2.68 -8.15
CA ILE A 175 -11.62 1.50 -8.33
C ILE A 175 -12.15 1.43 -9.77
N ILE A 176 -12.55 2.57 -10.36
CA ILE A 176 -13.02 2.63 -11.74
C ILE A 176 -11.90 2.20 -12.70
N VAL A 177 -10.67 2.68 -12.52
CA VAL A 177 -9.52 2.28 -13.35
C VAL A 177 -9.27 0.77 -13.26
N LEU A 178 -9.33 0.21 -12.06
CA LEU A 178 -9.18 -1.24 -11.85
C LEU A 178 -10.33 -2.04 -12.50
N ALA A 179 -11.56 -1.57 -12.39
CA ALA A 179 -12.73 -2.21 -12.99
C ALA A 179 -12.66 -2.18 -14.53
N ILE A 180 -12.25 -1.07 -15.12
CA ILE A 180 -12.02 -0.95 -16.57
C ILE A 180 -10.90 -1.91 -17.00
N GLY A 181 -9.78 -1.93 -16.30
CA GLY A 181 -8.67 -2.85 -16.58
C GLY A 181 -9.11 -4.32 -16.54
N TYR A 182 -9.92 -4.68 -15.56
CA TYR A 182 -10.50 -6.02 -15.46
C TYR A 182 -11.48 -6.34 -16.60
N ALA A 183 -12.35 -5.39 -16.98
CA ALA A 183 -13.29 -5.56 -18.08
C ALA A 183 -12.57 -5.74 -19.43
N VAL A 184 -11.54 -4.92 -19.69
CA VAL A 184 -10.69 -5.05 -20.90
C VAL A 184 -9.99 -6.40 -20.94
N LYS A 185 -9.40 -6.83 -19.82
CA LYS A 185 -8.78 -8.16 -19.72
C LYS A 185 -9.77 -9.27 -20.09
N ASN A 186 -10.98 -9.25 -19.52
CA ASN A 186 -11.99 -10.28 -19.76
C ASN A 186 -12.44 -10.31 -21.23
N ARG A 187 -12.49 -9.16 -21.90
CA ARG A 187 -12.79 -9.09 -23.34
C ARG A 187 -11.65 -9.72 -24.17
N LEU A 188 -10.40 -9.41 -23.83
CA LEU A 188 -9.23 -9.95 -24.54
C LEU A 188 -9.02 -11.46 -24.32
N GLN A 189 -9.56 -12.04 -23.25
CA GLN A 189 -9.50 -13.49 -23.01
C GLN A 189 -10.63 -14.28 -23.68
N LYS A 190 -11.69 -13.57 -24.10
CA LYS A 190 -12.84 -14.18 -24.80
C LYS A 190 -12.74 -14.07 -26.35
N ALA A 191 -11.82 -13.23 -26.84
CA ALA A 191 -11.46 -13.12 -28.26
C ALA A 191 -10.26 -14.01 -28.59
#